data_e7bc7b89bcccba130b16ae0f5de093a5
#
_entry.id   e7bc7b89bcccba130b16ae0f5de093a5
#
_cell.length_a   1.000
_cell.length_b   1.000
_cell.length_c   1.000
_cell.angle_alpha   90.00
_cell.angle_beta   90.00
_cell.angle_gamma   90.00
#
_symmetry.space_group_name_H-M   'P 1'
#
loop_
_entity.id
_entity.type
_entity.pdbx_description
1 polymer ?
#
loop_
_entity_poly.entity_id
_entity_poly.type
_entity_poly.pdbx_seq_one_letter_code
_entity_poly.pdbx_strand_id
1 'polypeptide(L)'
;RQRQMCIRDRGKRQPDTGVDIAFFDAEDYGVPYWSESSDENTWALGTQYWTRRPHKPGYRARFGILLDMVGGAGAQFRRELFSKYYASGIVAQVWDTAKRLGYGNYFIEEDGGYVTDDHLYVNRYGIPSIDIIPCHRDTETGFPPYWHTVDDTMRNIDRSTLKAVGQTVLTVLYEE
;
A
#
# COMPACT_ATOMS: atom_id res chain seq x y z
N ARG A 1 1.64 8.68 19.06
CA ARG A 1 2.89 8.07 19.61
C ARG A 1 3.32 7.00 18.64
N GLN A 2 4.36 7.30 17.84
CA GLN A 2 5.03 6.32 17.01
C GLN A 2 5.55 5.19 17.90
N ARG A 3 5.05 3.99 17.72
CA ARG A 3 5.72 2.80 18.21
C ARG A 3 6.62 2.32 17.08
N GLN A 4 7.93 2.45 17.26
CA GLN A 4 8.87 1.61 16.53
C GLN A 4 8.49 0.16 16.84
N MET A 5 7.94 -0.53 15.86
CA MET A 5 7.75 -1.96 15.96
C MET A 5 9.14 -2.58 15.90
N CYS A 6 9.64 -3.01 17.05
CA CYS A 6 10.81 -3.88 17.10
C CYS A 6 10.43 -5.18 16.42
N ILE A 7 10.86 -5.39 15.17
CA ILE A 7 10.79 -6.69 14.51
C ILE A 7 11.61 -7.66 15.36
N ARG A 8 10.95 -8.66 15.89
CA ARG A 8 11.48 -9.58 16.92
C ARG A 8 12.59 -10.49 16.40
N ASP A 9 12.89 -10.46 15.10
CA ASP A 9 13.94 -11.24 14.43
C ASP A 9 15.16 -10.40 14.01
N ARG A 10 15.61 -9.51 14.87
CA ARG A 10 16.89 -8.83 14.69
C ARG A 10 18.09 -9.75 14.95
N GLY A 11 18.04 -10.93 14.38
CA GLY A 11 19.19 -11.80 14.49
C GLY A 11 20.11 -11.70 13.30
N LYS A 12 20.77 -10.62 13.00
CA LYS A 12 22.07 -10.53 12.29
C LYS A 12 22.22 -9.46 11.18
N ARG A 13 21.17 -8.85 10.63
CA ARG A 13 21.29 -7.77 9.67
C ARG A 13 20.25 -6.69 9.95
N GLN A 14 20.67 -5.47 10.10
CA GLN A 14 19.76 -4.31 10.10
C GLN A 14 19.74 -3.74 8.69
N PRO A 15 18.60 -3.22 8.19
CA PRO A 15 18.61 -2.43 6.97
C PRO A 15 19.48 -1.18 7.20
N ASP A 16 20.22 -0.77 6.17
CA ASP A 16 21.06 0.42 6.22
C ASP A 16 20.23 1.71 6.30
N THR A 17 18.97 1.62 5.94
CA THR A 17 17.98 2.71 5.95
C THR A 17 17.00 2.57 7.12
N GLY A 18 16.69 3.67 7.80
CA GLY A 18 15.64 3.69 8.83
C GLY A 18 14.25 3.42 8.23
N VAL A 19 13.40 2.73 8.98
CA VAL A 19 12.02 2.43 8.58
C VAL A 19 11.07 3.08 9.58
N ASP A 20 10.23 3.98 9.09
CA ASP A 20 9.10 4.54 9.83
C ASP A 20 7.81 3.78 9.41
N ILE A 21 6.98 3.42 10.37
CA ILE A 21 5.67 2.82 10.13
C ILE A 21 4.62 3.84 10.55
N ALA A 22 3.79 4.24 9.61
CA ALA A 22 2.67 5.15 9.83
C ALA A 22 1.35 4.39 9.72
N PHE A 23 0.44 4.64 10.66
CA PHE A 23 -0.95 4.22 10.58
C PHE A 23 -1.78 5.49 10.49
N PHE A 24 -2.48 5.64 9.40
CA PHE A 24 -3.39 6.75 9.19
C PHE A 24 -4.80 6.35 9.60
N ASP A 25 -5.61 7.32 10.01
CA ASP A 25 -7.02 7.15 10.32
C ASP A 25 -7.89 7.84 9.27
N ALA A 26 -9.19 7.55 9.31
CA ALA A 26 -10.17 8.15 8.43
C ALA A 26 -9.80 8.08 6.93
N GLU A 27 -9.19 6.97 6.50
CA GLU A 27 -8.88 6.71 5.09
C GLU A 27 -10.20 6.50 4.34
N ASP A 28 -11.07 5.62 4.79
CA ASP A 28 -12.34 5.20 4.20
C ASP A 28 -13.52 6.18 4.46
N TYR A 29 -13.28 7.40 4.89
CA TYR A 29 -14.34 8.39 5.18
C TYR A 29 -14.84 9.11 3.92
N GLY A 30 -14.56 8.55 2.76
CA GLY A 30 -14.79 9.16 1.47
C GLY A 30 -16.24 9.07 0.98
N VAL A 31 -16.59 10.00 0.09
CA VAL A 31 -17.86 9.97 -0.64
C VAL A 31 -17.65 9.18 -1.93
N PRO A 32 -18.39 8.09 -2.17
CA PRO A 32 -18.21 7.25 -3.34
C PRO A 32 -18.36 8.02 -4.65
N TYR A 33 -17.61 7.61 -5.69
CA TYR A 33 -17.59 8.26 -7.00
C TYR A 33 -18.95 8.25 -7.74
N TRP A 34 -19.85 7.35 -7.37
CA TRP A 34 -21.22 7.28 -7.91
C TRP A 34 -22.19 8.22 -7.21
N SER A 35 -21.74 8.95 -6.18
CA SER A 35 -22.54 9.97 -5.51
C SER A 35 -22.48 11.29 -6.27
N GLU A 36 -23.58 12.03 -6.35
CA GLU A 36 -23.61 13.37 -6.94
C GLU A 36 -22.67 14.37 -6.24
N SER A 37 -22.30 14.09 -4.99
CA SER A 37 -21.36 14.88 -4.18
C SER A 37 -19.95 14.27 -4.12
N SER A 38 -19.60 13.42 -5.08
CA SER A 38 -18.26 12.79 -5.12
C SER A 38 -17.15 13.84 -5.10
N ASP A 39 -16.24 13.71 -4.14
CA ASP A 39 -15.04 14.55 -4.00
C ASP A 39 -13.88 13.69 -3.51
N GLU A 40 -12.80 13.63 -4.32
CA GLU A 40 -11.59 12.86 -3.97
C GLU A 40 -10.97 13.32 -2.64
N ASN A 41 -11.17 14.58 -2.26
CA ASN A 41 -10.62 15.12 -1.02
C ASN A 41 -11.32 14.64 0.25
N THR A 42 -12.35 13.82 0.14
CA THR A 42 -13.01 13.18 1.27
C THR A 42 -12.35 11.89 1.73
N TRP A 43 -11.44 11.33 0.90
CA TRP A 43 -10.69 10.11 1.18
C TRP A 43 -9.34 10.42 1.85
N ALA A 44 -8.76 9.46 2.57
CA ALA A 44 -7.44 9.54 3.16
C ALA A 44 -7.22 10.80 4.03
N LEU A 45 -8.20 11.16 4.85
CA LEU A 45 -8.20 12.40 5.63
C LEU A 45 -7.03 12.47 6.63
N GLY A 46 -6.66 11.33 7.22
CA GLY A 46 -5.51 11.24 8.14
C GLY A 46 -4.21 11.61 7.45
N THR A 47 -3.97 11.07 6.26
CA THR A 47 -2.79 11.39 5.45
C THR A 47 -2.81 12.81 4.93
N GLN A 48 -3.96 13.32 4.50
CA GLN A 48 -4.09 14.73 4.13
C GLN A 48 -3.74 15.66 5.30
N TYR A 49 -4.16 15.32 6.51
CA TYR A 49 -3.78 16.08 7.70
C TYR A 49 -2.27 15.99 7.97
N TRP A 50 -1.71 14.76 7.89
CA TRP A 50 -0.29 14.52 8.11
C TRP A 50 0.59 15.28 7.09
N THR A 51 0.21 15.35 5.82
CA THR A 51 0.97 16.10 4.80
C THR A 51 1.05 17.60 5.08
N ARG A 52 0.02 18.16 5.72
CA ARG A 52 0.00 19.57 6.14
C ARG A 52 0.76 19.80 7.45
N ARG A 53 0.82 18.78 8.32
CA ARG A 53 1.44 18.82 9.65
C ARG A 53 2.19 17.54 9.95
N PRO A 54 3.32 17.30 9.28
CA PRO A 54 4.09 16.08 9.50
C PRO A 54 4.61 16.05 10.95
N HIS A 55 4.76 14.85 11.48
CA HIS A 55 5.23 14.61 12.84
C HIS A 55 6.63 15.18 13.14
N LYS A 56 7.42 15.45 12.08
CA LYS A 56 8.70 16.15 12.13
C LYS A 56 8.70 17.25 11.07
N PRO A 57 9.04 18.50 11.41
CA PRO A 57 9.17 19.56 10.42
C PRO A 57 10.17 19.18 9.32
N GLY A 58 9.76 19.35 8.06
CA GLY A 58 10.59 19.01 6.92
C GLY A 58 10.86 17.51 6.75
N TYR A 59 9.98 16.65 7.26
CA TYR A 59 10.12 15.19 7.11
C TYR A 59 10.39 14.78 5.66
N ARG A 60 11.31 13.86 5.50
CA ARG A 60 11.69 13.27 4.21
C ARG A 60 11.82 11.77 4.38
N ALA A 61 11.41 11.03 3.35
CA ALA A 61 11.71 9.62 3.18
C ALA A 61 12.19 9.40 1.74
N ARG A 62 12.94 8.33 1.51
CA ARG A 62 13.39 7.96 0.16
C ARG A 62 12.21 7.52 -0.69
N PHE A 63 11.33 6.71 -0.11
CA PHE A 63 10.06 6.28 -0.71
C PHE A 63 9.08 5.81 0.37
N GLY A 64 7.84 5.58 -0.02
CA GLY A 64 6.79 4.95 0.78
C GLY A 64 6.22 3.71 0.09
N ILE A 65 5.75 2.77 0.88
CA ILE A 65 4.96 1.62 0.43
C ILE A 65 3.70 1.57 1.27
N LEU A 66 2.56 1.82 0.65
CA LEU A 66 1.26 1.58 1.25
C LEU A 66 0.92 0.10 1.12
N LEU A 67 0.31 -0.45 2.15
CA LEU A 67 -0.20 -1.81 2.19
C LEU A 67 -1.68 -1.75 2.51
N ASP A 68 -2.51 -1.85 1.48
CA ASP A 68 -3.95 -1.90 1.65
C ASP A 68 -4.55 -3.21 1.16
N MET A 69 -5.45 -3.80 1.95
CA MET A 69 -6.13 -5.08 1.68
C MET A 69 -5.19 -6.24 1.30
N VAL A 70 -3.95 -6.23 1.79
CA VAL A 70 -2.89 -7.18 1.39
C VAL A 70 -3.02 -8.59 1.97
N GLY A 71 -4.12 -8.88 2.65
CA GLY A 71 -4.35 -10.18 3.28
C GLY A 71 -5.43 -11.03 2.61
N GLY A 72 -6.11 -10.55 1.59
CA GLY A 72 -7.23 -11.24 0.97
C GLY A 72 -6.84 -12.57 0.32
N ALA A 73 -7.66 -13.61 0.51
CA ALA A 73 -7.47 -14.89 -0.14
C ALA A 73 -7.58 -14.74 -1.67
N GLY A 74 -6.57 -15.25 -2.39
CA GLY A 74 -6.53 -15.15 -3.85
C GLY A 74 -6.24 -13.75 -4.39
N ALA A 75 -5.80 -12.82 -3.55
CA ALA A 75 -5.46 -11.47 -4.00
C ALA A 75 -4.41 -11.46 -5.10
N GLN A 76 -4.61 -10.60 -6.08
CA GLN A 76 -3.70 -10.31 -7.17
C GLN A 76 -3.42 -8.81 -7.19
N PHE A 77 -2.17 -8.46 -6.96
CA PHE A 77 -1.69 -7.08 -6.97
C PHE A 77 -1.22 -6.74 -8.39
N ARG A 78 -1.87 -5.78 -9.02
CA ARG A 78 -1.46 -5.18 -10.29
C ARG A 78 -0.82 -3.84 -10.02
N ARG A 79 -0.01 -3.36 -10.96
CA ARG A 79 0.68 -2.07 -10.83
C ARG A 79 -0.34 -0.94 -10.89
N GLU A 80 -0.63 -0.35 -9.74
CA GLU A 80 -1.54 0.79 -9.59
C GLU A 80 -0.98 2.01 -10.35
N LEU A 81 -1.84 2.79 -10.99
CA LEU A 81 -1.39 3.76 -11.99
C LEU A 81 -0.82 5.05 -11.40
N PHE A 82 -1.28 5.54 -10.25
CA PHE A 82 -0.61 6.65 -9.56
C PHE A 82 0.76 6.22 -9.04
N SER A 83 0.88 5.00 -8.52
CA SER A 83 2.17 4.40 -8.13
C SER A 83 3.14 4.37 -9.30
N LYS A 84 2.70 3.96 -10.48
CA LYS A 84 3.53 3.99 -11.69
C LYS A 84 3.90 5.40 -12.10
N TYR A 85 2.98 6.36 -12.01
CA TYR A 85 3.21 7.73 -12.41
C TYR A 85 4.24 8.43 -11.51
N TYR A 86 4.11 8.27 -10.18
CA TYR A 86 4.94 8.97 -9.21
C TYR A 86 6.22 8.22 -8.82
N ALA A 87 6.19 6.88 -8.82
CA ALA A 87 7.22 6.04 -8.23
C ALA A 87 7.51 4.77 -9.06
N SER A 88 7.59 4.88 -10.38
CA SER A 88 7.77 3.74 -11.30
C SER A 88 8.98 2.85 -10.95
N GLY A 89 10.08 3.45 -10.49
CA GLY A 89 11.27 2.71 -10.07
C GLY A 89 11.01 1.80 -8.86
N ILE A 90 10.22 2.28 -7.89
CA ILE A 90 9.84 1.49 -6.71
C ILE A 90 8.85 0.39 -7.09
N VAL A 91 7.90 0.68 -8.00
CA VAL A 91 7.00 -0.34 -8.55
C VAL A 91 7.83 -1.48 -9.18
N ALA A 92 8.77 -1.14 -10.06
CA ALA A 92 9.63 -2.15 -10.70
C ALA A 92 10.40 -2.97 -9.66
N GLN A 93 11.05 -2.31 -8.70
CA GLN A 93 11.84 -2.97 -7.65
C GLN A 93 10.99 -3.95 -6.83
N VAL A 94 9.77 -3.58 -6.44
CA VAL A 94 8.87 -4.43 -5.65
C VAL A 94 8.39 -5.62 -6.47
N TRP A 95 7.92 -5.42 -7.72
CA TRP A 95 7.43 -6.51 -8.57
C TRP A 95 8.55 -7.47 -8.98
N ASP A 96 9.74 -6.96 -9.33
CA ASP A 96 10.90 -7.79 -9.63
C ASP A 96 11.35 -8.62 -8.42
N THR A 97 11.32 -8.02 -7.22
CA THR A 97 11.63 -8.72 -5.97
C THR A 97 10.61 -9.82 -5.68
N ALA A 98 9.31 -9.54 -5.83
CA ALA A 98 8.27 -10.53 -5.66
C ALA A 98 8.44 -11.71 -6.63
N LYS A 99 8.73 -11.43 -7.89
CA LYS A 99 8.99 -12.44 -8.91
C LYS A 99 10.21 -13.31 -8.58
N ARG A 100 11.31 -12.68 -8.16
CA ARG A 100 12.54 -13.37 -7.72
C ARG A 100 12.31 -14.29 -6.52
N LEU A 101 11.40 -13.90 -5.62
CA LEU A 101 10.99 -14.70 -4.45
C LEU A 101 9.96 -15.79 -4.78
N GLY A 102 9.50 -15.90 -6.04
CA GLY A 102 8.50 -16.87 -6.47
C GLY A 102 7.05 -16.46 -6.23
N TYR A 103 6.79 -15.16 -6.01
CA TYR A 103 5.45 -14.61 -5.75
C TYR A 103 4.79 -13.97 -6.96
N GLY A 104 5.22 -14.28 -8.19
CA GLY A 104 4.65 -13.75 -9.41
C GLY A 104 3.17 -14.08 -9.64
N ASN A 105 2.61 -15.06 -8.91
CA ASN A 105 1.18 -15.36 -8.90
C ASN A 105 0.35 -14.39 -8.05
N TYR A 106 0.98 -13.65 -7.14
CA TYR A 106 0.37 -12.57 -6.36
C TYR A 106 0.64 -11.20 -7.00
N PHE A 107 1.88 -10.94 -7.41
CA PHE A 107 2.31 -9.69 -8.03
C PHE A 107 2.29 -9.83 -9.56
N ILE A 108 1.15 -9.44 -10.16
CA ILE A 108 0.90 -9.62 -11.59
C ILE A 108 1.55 -8.49 -12.39
N GLU A 109 2.31 -8.83 -13.43
CA GLU A 109 2.97 -7.85 -14.31
C GLU A 109 1.99 -7.19 -15.31
N GLU A 110 0.88 -6.70 -14.79
CA GLU A 110 -0.13 -5.98 -15.53
C GLU A 110 -0.44 -4.65 -14.85
N ASP A 111 -0.95 -3.72 -15.59
CA ASP A 111 -1.42 -2.47 -15.04
C ASP A 111 -2.80 -2.64 -14.41
N GLY A 112 -2.99 -2.05 -13.25
CA GLY A 112 -4.27 -1.93 -12.55
C GLY A 112 -5.05 -0.69 -12.99
N GLY A 113 -5.83 -0.15 -12.08
CA GLY A 113 -6.53 1.13 -12.20
C GLY A 113 -5.82 2.27 -11.48
N TYR A 114 -6.44 3.44 -11.48
CA TYR A 114 -6.13 4.52 -10.56
C TYR A 114 -6.89 4.31 -9.26
N VAL A 115 -6.21 4.41 -8.13
CA VAL A 115 -6.81 4.29 -6.80
C VAL A 115 -6.50 5.56 -6.00
N THR A 116 -7.54 6.22 -5.50
CA THR A 116 -7.36 7.34 -4.57
C THR A 116 -7.24 6.78 -3.16
N ASP A 117 -6.02 6.83 -2.63
CA ASP A 117 -5.67 6.28 -1.33
C ASP A 117 -4.51 7.10 -0.72
N ASP A 118 -4.08 6.78 0.48
CA ASP A 118 -3.05 7.46 1.26
C ASP A 118 -1.77 7.73 0.44
N HIS A 119 -1.30 6.79 -0.37
CA HIS A 119 -0.10 6.94 -1.20
C HIS A 119 -0.19 8.13 -2.16
N LEU A 120 -1.37 8.48 -2.67
CA LEU A 120 -1.57 9.62 -3.56
C LEU A 120 -1.21 10.92 -2.87
N TYR A 121 -1.66 11.11 -1.63
CA TYR A 121 -1.38 12.32 -0.86
C TYR A 121 0.07 12.37 -0.37
N VAL A 122 0.68 11.23 -0.06
CA VAL A 122 2.11 11.13 0.25
C VAL A 122 2.96 11.49 -0.97
N ASN A 123 2.58 11.05 -2.17
CA ASN A 123 3.21 11.46 -3.43
C ASN A 123 3.10 12.97 -3.66
N ARG A 124 1.91 13.54 -3.46
CA ARG A 124 1.66 15.00 -3.58
C ARG A 124 2.48 15.81 -2.55
N TYR A 125 2.79 15.23 -1.40
CA TYR A 125 3.70 15.82 -0.40
C TYR A 125 5.17 15.79 -0.86
N GLY A 126 5.53 14.93 -1.82
CA GLY A 126 6.86 14.85 -2.40
C GLY A 126 7.69 13.64 -1.94
N ILE A 127 7.06 12.61 -1.43
CA ILE A 127 7.69 11.32 -1.13
C ILE A 127 7.18 10.30 -2.16
N PRO A 128 8.02 9.80 -3.09
CA PRO A 128 7.64 8.78 -4.05
C PRO A 128 7.05 7.56 -3.34
N SER A 129 5.79 7.23 -3.58
CA SER A 129 5.09 6.19 -2.85
C SER A 129 4.28 5.31 -3.78
N ILE A 130 4.25 4.03 -3.48
CA ILE A 130 3.45 3.03 -4.18
C ILE A 130 2.38 2.47 -3.28
N ASP A 131 1.35 1.91 -3.90
CA ASP A 131 0.31 1.16 -3.24
C ASP A 131 0.36 -0.31 -3.69
N ILE A 132 0.42 -1.21 -2.72
CA ILE A 132 0.22 -2.65 -2.94
C ILE A 132 -1.22 -2.94 -2.52
N ILE A 133 -2.12 -2.93 -3.51
CA ILE A 133 -3.54 -3.12 -3.34
C ILE A 133 -4.05 -4.18 -4.32
N PRO A 134 -4.98 -5.07 -3.93
CA PRO A 134 -5.55 -6.02 -4.88
C PRO A 134 -6.35 -5.30 -5.97
N CYS A 135 -6.19 -5.76 -7.20
CA CYS A 135 -6.94 -5.24 -8.33
C CYS A 135 -7.61 -6.39 -9.07
N HIS A 136 -8.94 -6.46 -8.96
CA HIS A 136 -9.78 -7.46 -9.58
C HIS A 136 -10.38 -6.93 -10.88
N ARG A 137 -10.17 -7.62 -12.00
CA ARG A 137 -10.73 -7.22 -13.31
C ARG A 137 -12.13 -7.76 -13.57
N ASP A 138 -12.55 -8.71 -12.76
CA ASP A 138 -13.82 -9.43 -12.84
C ASP A 138 -14.89 -8.88 -11.89
N THR A 139 -14.58 -7.79 -11.18
CA THR A 139 -15.53 -7.07 -10.31
C THR A 139 -15.78 -5.66 -10.84
N GLU A 140 -16.96 -5.15 -10.60
CA GLU A 140 -17.36 -3.80 -11.04
C GLU A 140 -16.52 -2.70 -10.33
N THR A 141 -16.18 -2.92 -9.07
CA THR A 141 -15.41 -1.96 -8.26
C THR A 141 -13.91 -2.05 -8.50
N GLY A 142 -13.41 -3.14 -9.08
CA GLY A 142 -11.97 -3.45 -9.14
C GLY A 142 -11.41 -4.02 -7.84
N PHE A 143 -12.23 -4.19 -6.80
CA PHE A 143 -11.85 -4.71 -5.48
C PHE A 143 -12.54 -6.04 -5.19
N PRO A 144 -12.14 -6.77 -4.13
CA PRO A 144 -12.81 -8.01 -3.72
C PRO A 144 -14.31 -7.79 -3.46
N PRO A 145 -15.18 -8.79 -3.72
CA PRO A 145 -16.64 -8.61 -3.60
C PRO A 145 -17.12 -8.34 -2.17
N TYR A 146 -16.30 -8.60 -1.15
CA TYR A 146 -16.59 -8.28 0.24
C TYR A 146 -16.15 -6.86 0.64
N TRP A 147 -15.43 -6.14 -0.23
CA TRP A 147 -14.95 -4.78 0.03
C TRP A 147 -16.11 -3.84 0.41
N HIS A 148 -15.96 -3.10 1.50
CA HIS A 148 -16.97 -2.19 2.07
C HIS A 148 -18.32 -2.85 2.39
N THR A 149 -18.31 -4.14 2.75
CA THR A 149 -19.49 -4.88 3.18
C THR A 149 -19.32 -5.49 4.57
N VAL A 150 -20.43 -5.96 5.17
CA VAL A 150 -20.39 -6.70 6.44
C VAL A 150 -19.72 -8.07 6.33
N ASP A 151 -19.46 -8.53 5.11
CA ASP A 151 -18.77 -9.79 4.83
C ASP A 151 -17.24 -9.63 4.82
N ASP A 152 -16.73 -8.41 4.94
CA ASP A 152 -15.29 -8.18 5.13
C ASP A 152 -14.87 -8.57 6.54
N THR A 153 -14.46 -9.81 6.67
CA THR A 153 -14.15 -10.45 7.95
C THR A 153 -12.84 -11.20 7.89
N MET A 154 -12.31 -11.58 9.05
CA MET A 154 -11.10 -12.40 9.17
C MET A 154 -11.15 -13.73 8.40
N ARG A 155 -12.33 -14.20 7.96
CA ARG A 155 -12.48 -15.41 7.13
C ARG A 155 -11.91 -15.22 5.73
N ASN A 156 -11.82 -13.98 5.26
CA ASN A 156 -11.29 -13.63 3.95
C ASN A 156 -9.75 -13.52 3.95
N ILE A 157 -9.13 -13.58 5.13
CA ILE A 157 -7.67 -13.41 5.25
C ILE A 157 -6.96 -14.73 5.03
N ASP A 158 -5.98 -14.71 4.12
CA ASP A 158 -5.06 -15.81 3.84
C ASP A 158 -3.63 -15.47 4.27
N ARG A 159 -3.06 -16.35 5.08
CA ARG A 159 -1.68 -16.21 5.57
C ARG A 159 -0.64 -16.29 4.46
N SER A 160 -0.93 -17.00 3.37
CA SER A 160 -0.01 -17.11 2.23
C SER A 160 0.11 -15.80 1.50
N THR A 161 -1.01 -15.07 1.33
CA THR A 161 -1.01 -13.72 0.75
C THR A 161 -0.22 -12.74 1.63
N LEU A 162 -0.51 -12.71 2.94
CA LEU A 162 0.24 -11.88 3.90
C LEU A 162 1.74 -12.20 3.90
N LYS A 163 2.09 -13.50 3.78
CA LYS A 163 3.49 -13.92 3.69
C LYS A 163 4.15 -13.42 2.41
N ALA A 164 3.48 -13.54 1.26
CA ALA A 164 4.02 -13.10 -0.02
C ALA A 164 4.33 -11.60 0.00
N VAL A 165 3.38 -10.78 0.48
CA VAL A 165 3.58 -9.33 0.59
C VAL A 165 4.65 -9.01 1.63
N GLY A 166 4.56 -9.58 2.83
CA GLY A 166 5.50 -9.29 3.91
C GLY A 166 6.95 -9.67 3.55
N GLN A 167 7.19 -10.81 2.92
CA GLN A 167 8.53 -11.20 2.49
C GLN A 167 9.05 -10.31 1.36
N THR A 168 8.19 -9.91 0.42
CA THR A 168 8.58 -9.00 -0.66
C THR A 168 9.01 -7.66 -0.10
N VAL A 169 8.17 -7.03 0.73
CA VAL A 169 8.45 -5.71 1.32
C VAL A 169 9.69 -5.75 2.21
N LEU A 170 9.82 -6.76 3.07
CA LEU A 170 11.01 -6.91 3.90
C LEU A 170 12.28 -7.07 3.06
N THR A 171 12.22 -7.86 1.99
CA THR A 171 13.39 -8.04 1.10
C THR A 171 13.77 -6.71 0.45
N VAL A 172 12.82 -5.95 -0.08
CA VAL A 172 13.08 -4.61 -0.63
C VAL A 172 13.75 -3.72 0.41
N LEU A 173 13.21 -3.66 1.65
CA LEU A 173 13.76 -2.80 2.71
C LEU A 173 15.16 -3.20 3.18
N TYR A 174 15.53 -4.48 3.07
CA TYR A 174 16.85 -4.97 3.49
C TYR A 174 17.89 -4.98 2.36
N GLU A 175 17.47 -4.81 1.13
CA GLU A 175 18.35 -4.67 -0.05
C GLU A 175 18.66 -3.19 -0.40
N GLU A 176 17.95 -2.24 0.23
CA GLU A 176 18.20 -0.80 0.16
C GLU A 176 19.46 -0.41 0.98
#